data_0d7c5082fc7898471c964057410a75c3
#
_entry.id   0d7c5082fc7898471c964057410a75c3
#
_cell.length_a   1.000
_cell.length_b   1.000
_cell.length_c   1.000
_cell.angle_alpha   90.00
_cell.angle_beta   90.00
_cell.angle_gamma   90.00
#
_symmetry.space_group_name_H-M   'P 1'
#
loop_
_entity.id
_entity.type
_entity.pdbx_description
1 polymer ?
#
loop_
_entity_poly.entity_id
_entity_poly.type
_entity_poly.pdbx_seq_one_letter_code
_entity_poly.pdbx_strand_id
1 'polypeptide(L)'
;MFGQMTNVRPCPKCHGEGKIISEPCKECRGQGTVKKNKKLKVKIPAGVDNGSRLRVAGEGEAGVKGGSSGDLYVYLYVKSHKFFERDGTTVYCEVPINIVQATLGDEIKVPTLDGQVVMKVPEGTLSLIHISEPTRHSLIS
;
A
#
# COMPACT_ATOMS: atom_id res chain seq x y z
N MET A 1 63.40 26.70 -4.88
CA MET A 1 62.39 25.64 -5.20
C MET A 1 61.11 26.38 -5.60
N PHE A 2 60.82 26.46 -6.88
CA PHE A 2 59.58 27.08 -7.37
C PHE A 2 58.53 25.98 -7.53
N GLY A 3 57.50 25.97 -6.68
CA GLY A 3 56.37 25.06 -6.78
C GLY A 3 55.54 25.40 -8.02
N GLN A 4 55.35 24.44 -8.90
CA GLN A 4 54.43 24.56 -10.05
C GLN A 4 53.00 24.62 -9.51
N MET A 5 52.35 25.80 -9.58
CA MET A 5 50.92 25.97 -9.33
C MET A 5 50.13 25.41 -10.51
N THR A 6 49.59 24.23 -10.38
CA THR A 6 48.68 23.63 -11.37
C THR A 6 47.27 24.22 -11.16
N ASN A 7 46.87 25.08 -12.07
CA ASN A 7 45.54 25.69 -12.02
C ASN A 7 44.54 24.80 -12.77
N VAL A 8 43.79 23.98 -12.03
CA VAL A 8 42.76 23.08 -12.59
C VAL A 8 41.47 23.86 -12.75
N ARG A 9 41.10 24.13 -13.99
CA ARG A 9 39.80 24.74 -14.33
C ARG A 9 38.90 23.70 -14.99
N PRO A 10 37.62 23.62 -14.60
CA PRO A 10 36.66 22.76 -15.32
C PRO A 10 36.50 23.22 -16.76
N CYS A 11 36.43 22.28 -17.69
CA CYS A 11 36.27 22.55 -19.11
C CYS A 11 34.95 23.30 -19.36
N PRO A 12 34.94 24.47 -20.03
CA PRO A 12 33.71 25.23 -20.26
C PRO A 12 32.71 24.53 -21.20
N LYS A 13 33.15 23.51 -21.96
CA LYS A 13 32.29 22.74 -22.86
C LYS A 13 31.64 21.51 -22.22
N CYS A 14 32.35 20.79 -21.38
CA CYS A 14 31.85 19.55 -20.78
C CYS A 14 31.67 19.61 -19.26
N HIS A 15 32.00 20.75 -18.63
CA HIS A 15 31.92 20.99 -17.18
C HIS A 15 32.50 19.86 -16.30
N GLY A 16 33.49 19.10 -16.84
CA GLY A 16 34.13 17.98 -16.17
C GLY A 16 33.60 16.60 -16.51
N GLU A 17 32.54 16.50 -17.31
CA GLU A 17 31.93 15.20 -17.66
C GLU A 17 32.68 14.40 -18.75
N GLY A 18 33.63 15.04 -19.45
CA GLY A 18 34.47 14.38 -20.47
C GLY A 18 33.72 13.98 -21.76
N LYS A 19 32.42 14.20 -21.85
CA LYS A 19 31.57 13.89 -23.02
C LYS A 19 30.73 15.12 -23.40
N ILE A 20 30.55 15.33 -24.69
CA ILE A 20 29.71 16.40 -25.24
C ILE A 20 28.64 15.75 -26.11
N ILE A 21 27.39 16.12 -25.94
CA ILE A 21 26.27 15.66 -26.75
C ILE A 21 26.20 16.64 -27.95
N SER A 22 26.62 16.19 -29.13
CA SER A 22 26.57 16.97 -30.35
C SER A 22 25.14 17.16 -30.87
N GLU A 23 24.29 16.14 -30.73
CA GLU A 23 22.87 16.18 -31.10
C GLU A 23 22.00 15.74 -29.91
N PRO A 24 21.36 16.70 -29.20
CA PRO A 24 20.49 16.34 -28.09
C PRO A 24 19.20 15.68 -28.58
N CYS A 25 18.81 14.58 -27.95
CA CYS A 25 17.55 13.89 -28.21
C CYS A 25 16.36 14.87 -28.07
N LYS A 26 15.39 14.82 -29.00
CA LYS A 26 14.21 15.70 -28.98
C LYS A 26 13.30 15.49 -27.79
N GLU A 27 13.29 14.26 -27.23
CA GLU A 27 12.44 13.90 -26.06
C GLU A 27 13.07 14.29 -24.72
N CYS A 28 14.34 13.94 -24.49
CA CYS A 28 15.02 14.17 -23.18
C CYS A 28 15.92 15.40 -23.18
N ARG A 29 16.15 16.06 -24.33
CA ARG A 29 17.02 17.26 -24.46
C ARG A 29 18.39 17.09 -23.82
N GLY A 30 18.95 15.87 -23.87
CA GLY A 30 20.24 15.54 -23.29
C GLY A 30 20.23 15.06 -21.84
N GLN A 31 19.09 15.05 -21.17
CA GLN A 31 18.99 14.57 -19.76
C GLN A 31 19.09 13.05 -19.62
N GLY A 32 18.91 12.29 -20.72
CA GLY A 32 18.98 10.82 -20.70
C GLY A 32 17.76 10.12 -20.10
N THR A 33 16.82 10.85 -19.50
CA THR A 33 15.60 10.31 -18.88
C THR A 33 14.36 11.06 -19.39
N VAL A 34 13.23 10.34 -19.53
CA VAL A 34 11.95 10.87 -19.97
C VAL A 34 10.87 10.46 -18.99
N LYS A 35 9.99 11.38 -18.60
CA LYS A 35 8.85 11.08 -17.74
C LYS A 35 7.78 10.35 -18.54
N LYS A 36 7.50 9.09 -18.18
CA LYS A 36 6.42 8.27 -18.76
C LYS A 36 5.45 7.83 -17.66
N ASN A 37 4.15 7.88 -17.96
CA ASN A 37 3.14 7.32 -17.06
C ASN A 37 3.04 5.81 -17.30
N LYS A 38 3.30 5.01 -16.28
CA LYS A 38 3.20 3.55 -16.31
C LYS A 38 2.14 3.08 -15.32
N LYS A 39 1.24 2.21 -15.76
CA LYS A 39 0.26 1.56 -14.89
C LYS A 39 0.86 0.27 -14.36
N LEU A 40 1.01 0.18 -13.04
CA LEU A 40 1.53 -1.00 -12.38
C LEU A 40 0.39 -1.73 -11.65
N LYS A 41 0.33 -3.04 -11.79
CA LYS A 41 -0.52 -3.91 -10.98
C LYS A 41 0.29 -4.42 -9.80
N VAL A 42 -0.12 -4.06 -8.59
CA VAL A 42 0.54 -4.47 -7.37
C VAL A 42 -0.37 -5.45 -6.64
N LYS A 43 0.16 -6.62 -6.28
CA LYS A 43 -0.57 -7.62 -5.52
C LYS A 43 -0.43 -7.28 -4.03
N ILE A 44 -1.55 -6.97 -3.39
CA ILE A 44 -1.59 -6.65 -1.96
C ILE A 44 -1.87 -7.97 -1.21
N PRO A 45 -1.02 -8.38 -0.26
CA PRO A 45 -1.29 -9.55 0.57
C PRO A 45 -2.47 -9.29 1.51
N ALA A 46 -3.18 -10.36 1.90
CA ALA A 46 -4.24 -10.27 2.90
C ALA A 46 -3.66 -9.90 4.28
N GLY A 47 -4.45 -9.21 5.10
CA GLY A 47 -4.05 -8.87 6.48
C GLY A 47 -3.11 -7.68 6.60
N VAL A 48 -2.92 -6.87 5.56
CA VAL A 48 -2.10 -5.65 5.65
C VAL A 48 -2.68 -4.64 6.62
N ASP A 49 -1.81 -4.02 7.40
CA ASP A 49 -2.16 -2.94 8.31
C ASP A 49 -1.95 -1.57 7.69
N ASN A 50 -2.56 -0.57 8.33
CA ASN A 50 -2.37 0.82 7.94
C ASN A 50 -0.89 1.21 8.09
N GLY A 51 -0.32 1.85 7.07
CA GLY A 51 1.09 2.21 7.02
C GLY A 51 2.03 1.10 6.55
N SER A 52 1.52 -0.06 6.15
CA SER A 52 2.33 -1.13 5.55
C SER A 52 3.03 -0.66 4.29
N ARG A 53 4.29 -1.03 4.13
CA ARG A 53 5.12 -0.70 2.97
C ARG A 53 5.30 -1.90 2.07
N LEU A 54 5.01 -1.73 0.79
CA LEU A 54 5.25 -2.74 -0.23
C LEU A 54 6.37 -2.27 -1.15
N ARG A 55 7.40 -3.09 -1.32
CA ARG A 55 8.52 -2.82 -2.24
C ARG A 55 8.26 -3.48 -3.58
N VAL A 56 8.32 -2.70 -4.65
CA VAL A 56 8.27 -3.19 -6.03
C VAL A 56 9.64 -2.96 -6.66
N ALA A 57 10.39 -4.03 -6.87
CA ALA A 57 11.75 -3.97 -7.36
C ALA A 57 11.80 -3.48 -8.82
N GLY A 58 12.74 -2.58 -9.13
CA GLY A 58 13.01 -2.10 -10.46
C GLY A 58 11.97 -1.14 -11.08
N GLU A 59 10.95 -0.74 -10.32
CA GLU A 59 9.88 0.16 -10.77
C GLU A 59 10.01 1.60 -10.22
N GLY A 60 11.15 1.93 -9.65
CA GLY A 60 11.50 3.28 -9.23
C GLY A 60 12.00 4.16 -10.39
N GLU A 61 12.68 5.23 -10.06
CA GLU A 61 13.27 6.14 -11.03
C GLU A 61 14.38 5.44 -11.83
N ALA A 62 14.51 5.84 -13.09
CA ALA A 62 15.59 5.37 -13.96
C ALA A 62 16.97 5.79 -13.39
N GLY A 63 17.92 4.89 -13.40
CA GLY A 63 19.27 5.17 -12.97
C GLY A 63 19.95 6.23 -13.85
N VAL A 64 20.85 7.00 -13.25
CA VAL A 64 21.64 8.01 -13.94
C VAL A 64 22.68 7.32 -14.83
N LYS A 65 22.90 7.84 -16.05
CA LYS A 65 23.94 7.37 -16.99
C LYS A 65 23.87 5.87 -17.34
N GLY A 66 22.65 5.32 -17.46
CA GLY A 66 22.43 3.91 -17.82
C GLY A 66 22.52 2.95 -16.65
N GLY A 67 22.48 3.44 -15.42
CA GLY A 67 22.34 2.61 -14.22
C GLY A 67 20.99 1.90 -14.14
N SER A 68 20.90 0.88 -13.30
CA SER A 68 19.64 0.18 -13.05
C SER A 68 18.59 1.09 -12.41
N SER A 69 17.32 0.84 -12.73
CA SER A 69 16.21 1.54 -12.06
C SER A 69 16.18 1.24 -10.57
N GLY A 70 15.77 2.21 -9.77
CA GLY A 70 15.54 2.03 -8.34
C GLY A 70 14.28 1.21 -8.04
N ASP A 71 13.95 1.09 -6.78
CA ASP A 71 12.74 0.41 -6.30
C ASP A 71 11.64 1.42 -5.98
N LEU A 72 10.40 1.00 -6.21
CA LEU A 72 9.23 1.76 -5.82
C LEU A 72 8.70 1.25 -4.48
N TYR A 73 8.53 2.16 -3.53
CA TYR A 73 7.89 1.88 -2.24
C TYR A 73 6.47 2.41 -2.23
N VAL A 74 5.52 1.52 -2.05
CA VAL A 74 4.09 1.83 -1.96
C VAL A 74 3.66 1.77 -0.51
N TYR A 75 3.13 2.87 0.02
CA TYR A 75 2.55 2.94 1.36
C TYR A 75 1.05 2.69 1.27
N LEU A 76 0.56 1.75 2.07
CA LEU A 76 -0.84 1.35 2.08
C LEU A 76 -1.57 2.06 3.23
N TYR A 77 -2.66 2.73 2.90
CA TYR A 77 -3.55 3.34 3.87
C TYR A 77 -4.92 2.67 3.77
N VAL A 78 -5.32 2.01 4.84
CA VAL A 78 -6.60 1.30 4.93
C VAL A 78 -7.65 2.29 5.42
N LYS A 79 -8.69 2.53 4.62
CA LYS A 79 -9.82 3.36 5.05
C LYS A 79 -10.71 2.56 6.00
N SER A 80 -11.23 3.22 7.05
CA SER A 80 -12.24 2.65 7.93
C SER A 80 -13.52 2.33 7.15
N HIS A 81 -14.17 1.23 7.50
CA HIS A 81 -15.47 0.85 6.97
C HIS A 81 -16.59 1.45 7.84
N LYS A 82 -17.80 1.61 7.29
CA LYS A 82 -18.93 2.24 8.01
C LYS A 82 -19.51 1.35 9.12
N PHE A 83 -19.44 0.03 8.95
CA PHE A 83 -20.08 -0.96 9.82
C PHE A 83 -19.08 -1.90 10.49
N PHE A 84 -17.86 -1.96 9.98
CA PHE A 84 -16.84 -2.87 10.49
C PHE A 84 -15.67 -2.07 11.05
N GLU A 85 -15.33 -2.39 12.27
CA GLU A 85 -14.08 -1.97 12.91
C GLU A 85 -13.11 -3.13 12.91
N ARG A 86 -11.84 -2.86 12.63
CA ARG A 86 -10.80 -3.87 12.59
C ARG A 86 -9.76 -3.58 13.65
N ASP A 87 -9.47 -4.59 14.47
CA ASP A 87 -8.33 -4.60 15.38
C ASP A 87 -7.44 -5.80 15.07
N GLY A 88 -6.27 -5.51 14.47
CA GLY A 88 -5.37 -6.55 13.99
C GLY A 88 -6.01 -7.49 12.97
N THR A 89 -6.28 -8.72 13.35
CA THR A 89 -6.94 -9.76 12.54
C THR A 89 -8.42 -9.93 12.85
N THR A 90 -8.93 -9.26 13.90
CA THR A 90 -10.33 -9.36 14.34
C THR A 90 -11.16 -8.24 13.73
N VAL A 91 -12.37 -8.56 13.35
CA VAL A 91 -13.35 -7.60 12.82
C VAL A 91 -14.53 -7.53 13.76
N TYR A 92 -14.88 -6.33 14.18
CA TYR A 92 -16.02 -6.03 15.03
C TYR A 92 -17.13 -5.39 14.20
N CYS A 93 -18.36 -5.72 14.54
CA CYS A 93 -19.55 -5.16 13.93
C CYS A 93 -20.61 -4.95 14.99
N GLU A 94 -21.20 -3.77 15.05
CA GLU A 94 -22.31 -3.46 15.93
C GLU A 94 -23.62 -3.60 15.14
N VAL A 95 -24.51 -4.47 15.63
CA VAL A 95 -25.83 -4.70 15.04
C VAL A 95 -26.89 -4.33 16.07
N PRO A 96 -27.75 -3.34 15.81
CA PRO A 96 -28.84 -2.98 16.69
C PRO A 96 -29.91 -4.08 16.70
N ILE A 97 -30.27 -4.55 17.87
CA ILE A 97 -31.36 -5.52 18.07
C ILE A 97 -32.50 -4.89 18.88
N ASN A 98 -33.70 -5.37 18.65
CA ASN A 98 -34.87 -4.92 19.40
C ASN A 98 -34.92 -5.60 20.79
N ILE A 99 -35.51 -4.93 21.79
CA ILE A 99 -35.62 -5.46 23.16
C ILE A 99 -36.36 -6.80 23.20
N VAL A 100 -37.33 -6.99 22.34
CA VAL A 100 -38.10 -8.25 22.24
C VAL A 100 -37.23 -9.40 21.77
N GLN A 101 -36.35 -9.14 20.77
CA GLN A 101 -35.38 -10.11 20.27
C GLN A 101 -34.32 -10.46 21.30
N ALA A 102 -33.90 -9.48 22.11
CA ALA A 102 -32.96 -9.70 23.19
C ALA A 102 -33.52 -10.53 24.35
N THR A 103 -34.83 -10.36 24.67
CA THR A 103 -35.45 -11.05 25.79
C THR A 103 -35.95 -12.47 25.46
N LEU A 104 -36.56 -12.64 24.29
CA LEU A 104 -37.11 -13.92 23.86
C LEU A 104 -36.13 -14.77 23.03
N GLY A 105 -35.08 -14.17 22.59
CA GLY A 105 -34.19 -14.77 21.60
C GLY A 105 -34.74 -14.71 20.20
N ASP A 106 -33.89 -14.57 19.20
CA ASP A 106 -34.30 -14.55 17.79
C ASP A 106 -33.13 -14.92 16.90
N GLU A 107 -33.41 -15.16 15.63
CA GLU A 107 -32.39 -15.33 14.61
C GLU A 107 -32.23 -14.04 13.81
N ILE A 108 -31.05 -13.42 13.94
CA ILE A 108 -30.74 -12.18 13.25
C ILE A 108 -29.79 -12.43 12.06
N LYS A 109 -29.97 -11.66 11.00
CA LYS A 109 -29.04 -11.65 9.86
C LYS A 109 -27.97 -10.62 10.11
N VAL A 110 -26.74 -11.10 10.30
CA VAL A 110 -25.56 -10.26 10.54
C VAL A 110 -24.75 -10.15 9.25
N PRO A 111 -24.36 -8.94 8.82
CA PRO A 111 -23.45 -8.78 7.72
C PRO A 111 -22.05 -9.28 8.10
N THR A 112 -21.43 -10.08 7.25
CA THR A 112 -20.06 -10.54 7.37
C THR A 112 -19.27 -10.12 6.14
N LEU A 113 -17.95 -10.34 6.14
CA LEU A 113 -17.10 -10.01 4.99
C LEU A 113 -17.44 -10.82 3.73
N ASP A 114 -17.94 -12.05 3.92
CA ASP A 114 -18.29 -12.98 2.84
C ASP A 114 -19.79 -12.96 2.46
N GLY A 115 -20.59 -12.13 3.15
CA GLY A 115 -22.03 -12.06 2.89
C GLY A 115 -22.84 -11.84 4.16
N GLN A 116 -24.02 -12.47 4.24
CA GLN A 116 -24.91 -12.42 5.41
C GLN A 116 -24.96 -13.80 6.06
N VAL A 117 -24.79 -13.84 7.38
CA VAL A 117 -24.90 -15.05 8.19
C VAL A 117 -26.04 -14.90 9.17
N VAL A 118 -26.82 -15.94 9.36
CA VAL A 118 -27.88 -15.99 10.37
C VAL A 118 -27.24 -16.41 11.69
N MET A 119 -27.37 -15.55 12.70
CA MET A 119 -26.87 -15.79 14.06
C MET A 119 -28.02 -15.85 15.03
N LYS A 120 -28.00 -16.87 15.89
CA LYS A 120 -29.01 -17.05 16.92
C LYS A 120 -28.63 -16.26 18.17
N VAL A 121 -29.52 -15.36 18.58
CA VAL A 121 -29.39 -14.60 19.84
C VAL A 121 -30.07 -15.41 20.93
N PRO A 122 -29.37 -15.80 22.01
CA PRO A 122 -30.01 -16.52 23.11
C PRO A 122 -30.96 -15.61 23.89
N GLU A 123 -31.98 -16.21 24.51
CA GLU A 123 -32.89 -15.49 25.40
C GLU A 123 -32.16 -14.87 26.61
N GLY A 124 -32.59 -13.69 27.02
CA GLY A 124 -31.97 -12.97 28.13
C GLY A 124 -30.63 -12.32 27.82
N THR A 125 -30.33 -12.08 26.55
CA THR A 125 -29.15 -11.36 26.10
C THR A 125 -29.17 -9.92 26.62
N LEU A 126 -28.18 -9.58 27.47
CA LEU A 126 -27.96 -8.21 27.91
C LEU A 126 -27.11 -7.44 26.90
N SER A 127 -27.30 -6.12 26.82
CA SER A 127 -26.47 -5.23 25.99
C SER A 127 -24.98 -5.48 26.24
N LEU A 128 -24.20 -5.68 25.16
CA LEU A 128 -22.77 -6.00 25.17
C LEU A 128 -22.41 -7.49 25.37
N ILE A 129 -23.02 -8.39 24.61
CA ILE A 129 -22.42 -9.71 24.43
C ILE A 129 -21.37 -9.63 23.33
N HIS A 130 -20.14 -9.86 23.71
CA HIS A 130 -19.01 -10.03 22.78
C HIS A 130 -19.09 -11.43 22.18
N ILE A 131 -19.58 -11.55 20.95
CA ILE A 131 -19.53 -12.80 20.21
C ILE A 131 -18.32 -12.70 19.28
N SER A 132 -17.20 -13.28 19.69
CA SER A 132 -16.05 -13.47 18.82
C SER A 132 -16.26 -14.73 18.00
N GLU A 133 -16.57 -14.58 16.72
CA GLU A 133 -16.53 -15.70 15.80
C GLU A 133 -15.06 -15.95 15.42
N PRO A 134 -14.53 -17.17 15.66
CA PRO A 134 -13.20 -17.49 15.20
C PRO A 134 -13.21 -17.48 13.66
N THR A 135 -12.48 -16.57 13.07
CA THR A 135 -12.27 -16.50 11.63
C THR A 135 -11.76 -17.87 11.16
N ARG A 136 -12.61 -18.69 10.55
CA ARG A 136 -12.18 -19.88 9.85
C ARG A 136 -11.29 -19.41 8.71
N HIS A 137 -9.99 -19.65 8.84
CA HIS A 137 -9.11 -19.70 7.70
C HIS A 137 -9.63 -20.80 6.77
N SER A 138 -10.39 -20.45 5.76
CA SER A 138 -10.61 -21.32 4.63
C SER A 138 -9.28 -21.39 3.88
N LEU A 139 -8.54 -22.45 4.12
CA LEU A 139 -7.49 -22.93 3.24
C LEU A 139 -8.16 -23.22 1.90
N ILE A 140 -8.00 -22.33 0.94
CA ILE A 140 -8.29 -22.64 -0.45
C ILE A 140 -7.05 -23.33 -0.99
N SER A 141 -7.24 -24.63 -1.26
CA SER A 141 -6.31 -25.48 -2.01
C SER A 141 -6.09 -24.93 -3.41
#